data_9dd7f07ed2b805337f6141bbd8e2cc2c
#
_entry.id   9dd7f07ed2b805337f6141bbd8e2cc2c
#
_cell.length_a   1.000
_cell.length_b   1.000
_cell.length_c   1.000
_cell.angle_alpha   90.00
_cell.angle_beta   90.00
_cell.angle_gamma   90.00
#
_symmetry.space_group_name_H-M   'P 1'
#
loop_
_entity.id
_entity.type
_entity.pdbx_description
1 polymer ?
#
loop_
_entity_poly.entity_id
_entity_poly.type
_entity_poly.pdbx_seq_one_letter_code
_entity_poly.pdbx_strand_id
1 'polypeptide(L)'
;YERLLGCPVVITDDVLAMKLPLSMLQLSIDNSNPQLRLILEQQAESILATLPKPDEFLKDIQQHILNGLEVGQLSMKWLAGKLGISESSLYRKLSERGRSYQNLLDELRYQLAIRYIKNPDLSLTEISLMLGFSEHSAFTRAFKKWVGQTPLKYRNSFLKVDRNSIS
;
A
#
# COMPACT_ATOMS: atom_id res chain seq x y z
N TYR A 1 -11.82 -0.85 23.84
CA TYR A 1 -10.42 -1.33 23.76
C TYR A 1 -9.53 -0.63 24.79
N GLU A 2 -9.57 0.71 24.94
CA GLU A 2 -8.78 1.46 25.92
C GLU A 2 -8.98 0.96 27.36
N ARG A 3 -10.24 0.65 27.72
CA ARG A 3 -10.59 0.14 29.05
C ARG A 3 -10.03 -1.27 29.31
N LEU A 4 -9.82 -2.07 28.27
CA LEU A 4 -9.26 -3.42 28.36
C LEU A 4 -7.73 -3.40 28.35
N LEU A 5 -7.14 -2.49 27.56
CA LEU A 5 -5.70 -2.41 27.34
C LEU A 5 -5.02 -1.43 28.32
N GLY A 6 -5.80 -0.56 28.98
CA GLY A 6 -5.26 0.43 29.93
C GLY A 6 -4.37 1.51 29.31
N CYS A 7 -4.47 1.69 27.99
CA CYS A 7 -3.69 2.66 27.24
C CYS A 7 -4.51 3.30 26.13
N PRO A 8 -4.14 4.51 25.64
CA PRO A 8 -4.81 5.14 24.51
C PRO A 8 -4.75 4.26 23.27
N VAL A 9 -5.89 4.09 22.58
CA VAL A 9 -6.01 3.31 21.35
C VAL A 9 -6.36 4.24 20.20
N VAL A 10 -5.48 4.30 19.20
CA VAL A 10 -5.73 5.03 17.95
C VAL A 10 -6.06 4.00 16.87
N ILE A 11 -7.26 4.07 16.35
CA ILE A 11 -7.69 3.18 15.25
C ILE A 11 -7.22 3.79 13.95
N THR A 12 -6.37 3.05 13.22
CA THR A 12 -5.91 3.42 11.87
C THR A 12 -6.22 2.26 10.92
N ASP A 13 -6.50 2.58 9.66
CA ASP A 13 -6.83 1.55 8.65
C ASP A 13 -5.59 0.89 8.04
N ASP A 14 -4.41 1.47 8.23
CA ASP A 14 -3.21 1.13 7.46
C ASP A 14 -2.19 0.28 8.23
N VAL A 15 -2.17 0.35 9.56
CA VAL A 15 -1.14 -0.34 10.36
C VAL A 15 -1.73 -0.82 11.69
N LEU A 16 -1.56 -2.10 11.97
CA LEU A 16 -1.72 -2.61 13.33
C LEU A 16 -0.36 -2.48 14.04
N ALA A 17 -0.22 -1.44 14.86
CA ALA A 17 1.02 -1.19 15.60
C ALA A 17 0.73 -0.89 17.07
N MET A 18 1.66 -1.30 17.94
CA MET A 18 1.63 -1.00 19.35
C MET A 18 2.92 -0.23 19.71
N LYS A 19 2.79 0.97 20.30
CA LYS A 19 3.92 1.69 20.89
C LYS A 19 4.10 1.24 22.32
N LEU A 20 5.26 0.66 22.62
CA LEU A 20 5.65 0.25 23.96
C LEU A 20 6.85 1.07 24.43
N PRO A 21 6.90 1.48 25.72
CA PRO A 21 8.12 2.02 26.29
C PRO A 21 9.26 1.02 26.19
N LEU A 22 10.48 1.47 25.93
CA LEU A 22 11.66 0.58 25.85
C LEU A 22 11.86 -0.23 27.13
N SER A 23 11.49 0.34 28.27
CA SER A 23 11.53 -0.35 29.57
C SER A 23 10.67 -1.60 29.66
N MET A 24 9.60 -1.68 28.86
CA MET A 24 8.76 -2.89 28.81
C MET A 24 9.45 -4.08 28.15
N LEU A 25 10.46 -3.85 27.30
CA LEU A 25 11.25 -4.93 26.70
C LEU A 25 12.12 -5.66 27.72
N GLN A 26 12.32 -5.08 28.92
CA GLN A 26 13.11 -5.67 30.01
C GLN A 26 12.23 -6.39 31.04
N LEU A 27 10.90 -6.31 30.91
CA LEU A 27 10.00 -7.04 31.79
C LEU A 27 10.05 -8.54 31.48
N SER A 28 10.28 -9.36 32.50
CA SER A 28 10.12 -10.81 32.36
C SER A 28 8.63 -11.16 32.21
N ILE A 29 8.34 -12.07 31.33
CA ILE A 29 6.98 -12.63 31.18
C ILE A 29 6.90 -13.82 32.15
N ASP A 30 6.25 -13.64 33.30
CA ASP A 30 6.20 -14.62 34.39
C ASP A 30 5.61 -15.98 33.98
N ASN A 31 4.81 -16.02 32.92
CA ASN A 31 4.21 -17.24 32.34
C ASN A 31 4.74 -17.55 30.93
N SER A 32 5.96 -17.17 30.61
CA SER A 32 6.55 -17.53 29.32
C SER A 32 6.72 -19.05 29.23
N ASN A 33 6.10 -19.66 28.25
CA ASN A 33 6.28 -21.09 27.93
C ASN A 33 7.21 -21.22 26.73
N PRO A 34 8.51 -21.52 26.93
CA PRO A 34 9.47 -21.65 25.83
C PRO A 34 9.09 -22.73 24.80
N GLN A 35 8.41 -23.79 25.27
CA GLN A 35 7.96 -24.86 24.37
C GLN A 35 6.82 -24.40 23.49
N LEU A 36 5.85 -23.66 24.04
CA LEU A 36 4.76 -23.08 23.26
C LEU A 36 5.29 -22.08 22.23
N ARG A 37 6.26 -21.27 22.60
CA ARG A 37 6.93 -20.35 21.68
C ARG A 37 7.55 -21.10 20.51
N LEU A 38 8.31 -22.15 20.76
CA LEU A 38 8.94 -22.98 19.73
C LEU A 38 7.93 -23.59 18.76
N ILE A 39 6.81 -24.10 19.30
CA ILE A 39 5.71 -24.66 18.48
C ILE A 39 5.10 -23.56 17.60
N LEU A 40 4.83 -22.37 18.16
CA LEU A 40 4.24 -21.26 17.42
C LEU A 40 5.20 -20.71 16.35
N GLU A 41 6.50 -20.61 16.66
CA GLU A 41 7.54 -20.21 15.70
C GLU A 41 7.61 -21.22 14.54
N GLN A 42 7.66 -22.52 14.80
CA GLN A 42 7.66 -23.55 13.77
C GLN A 42 6.38 -23.53 12.92
N GLN A 43 5.23 -23.33 13.56
CA GLN A 43 3.96 -23.22 12.86
C GLN A 43 3.94 -21.98 11.93
N ALA A 44 4.43 -20.84 12.43
CA ALA A 44 4.53 -19.61 11.65
C ALA A 44 5.50 -19.77 10.46
N GLU A 45 6.66 -20.38 10.67
CA GLU A 45 7.61 -20.69 9.60
C GLU A 45 7.02 -21.64 8.56
N SER A 46 6.28 -22.67 9.01
CA SER A 46 5.57 -23.59 8.10
C SER A 46 4.54 -22.86 7.26
N ILE A 47 3.75 -21.97 7.85
CA ILE A 47 2.77 -21.15 7.13
C ILE A 47 3.47 -20.21 6.15
N LEU A 48 4.54 -19.53 6.58
CA LEU A 48 5.33 -18.65 5.72
C LEU A 48 5.94 -19.40 4.53
N ALA A 49 6.39 -20.63 4.73
CA ALA A 49 6.94 -21.48 3.66
C ALA A 49 5.88 -21.90 2.61
N THR A 50 4.60 -21.93 3.00
CA THR A 50 3.49 -22.25 2.09
C THR A 50 2.98 -21.03 1.32
N LEU A 51 3.33 -19.80 1.76
CA LEU A 51 2.96 -18.59 1.03
C LEU A 51 3.73 -18.53 -0.30
N PRO A 52 3.06 -18.13 -1.39
CA PRO A 52 3.75 -17.92 -2.66
C PRO A 52 4.88 -16.92 -2.44
N LYS A 53 6.10 -17.30 -2.79
CA LYS A 53 7.22 -16.34 -2.75
C LYS A 53 6.85 -15.13 -3.63
N PRO A 54 6.98 -13.90 -3.12
CA PRO A 54 6.71 -12.72 -3.91
C PRO A 54 7.55 -12.76 -5.19
N ASP A 55 6.95 -12.49 -6.33
CA ASP A 55 7.67 -12.41 -7.59
C ASP A 55 8.62 -11.19 -7.54
N GLU A 56 9.89 -11.44 -7.38
CA GLU A 56 10.93 -10.41 -7.26
C GLU A 56 10.94 -9.48 -8.47
N PHE A 57 10.68 -10.03 -9.67
CA PHE A 57 10.59 -9.24 -10.88
C PHE A 57 9.41 -8.25 -10.85
N LEU A 58 8.26 -8.66 -10.33
CA LEU A 58 7.11 -7.76 -10.16
C LEU A 58 7.38 -6.69 -9.10
N LYS A 59 8.06 -7.04 -8.01
CA LYS A 59 8.47 -6.06 -6.99
C LYS A 59 9.42 -5.00 -7.58
N ASP A 60 10.41 -5.43 -8.35
CA ASP A 60 11.34 -4.54 -9.03
C ASP A 60 10.62 -3.56 -9.95
N ILE A 61 9.69 -4.08 -10.75
CA ILE A 61 8.84 -3.26 -11.61
C ILE A 61 8.03 -2.24 -10.80
N GLN A 62 7.39 -2.67 -9.72
CA GLN A 62 6.61 -1.79 -8.86
C GLN A 62 7.47 -0.67 -8.28
N GLN A 63 8.67 -0.99 -7.79
CA GLN A 63 9.60 0.00 -7.28
C GLN A 63 10.02 1.01 -8.36
N HIS A 64 10.31 0.54 -9.57
CA HIS A 64 10.65 1.43 -10.68
C HIS A 64 9.45 2.29 -11.11
N ILE A 65 8.22 1.77 -11.10
CA ILE A 65 7.03 2.58 -11.39
C ILE A 65 6.86 3.68 -10.32
N LEU A 66 7.05 3.36 -9.03
CA LEU A 66 7.00 4.35 -7.95
C LEU A 66 8.03 5.47 -8.17
N ASN A 67 9.28 5.12 -8.45
CA ASN A 67 10.32 6.08 -8.78
C ASN A 67 9.97 6.89 -10.06
N GLY A 68 9.34 6.23 -11.03
CA GLY A 68 8.87 6.88 -12.27
C GLY A 68 7.77 7.91 -12.02
N LEU A 69 6.88 7.67 -11.05
CA LEU A 69 5.87 8.64 -10.63
C LEU A 69 6.52 9.91 -10.05
N GLU A 70 7.54 9.76 -9.22
CA GLU A 70 8.26 10.89 -8.61
C GLU A 70 8.98 11.77 -9.64
N VAL A 71 9.57 11.16 -10.67
CA VAL A 71 10.34 11.88 -11.70
C VAL A 71 9.53 12.18 -12.97
N GLY A 72 8.24 11.86 -13.00
CA GLY A 72 7.37 12.10 -14.15
C GLY A 72 7.68 11.23 -15.37
N GLN A 73 8.28 10.06 -15.18
CA GLN A 73 8.71 9.15 -16.26
C GLN A 73 7.91 7.83 -16.20
N LEU A 74 6.76 7.81 -16.87
CA LEU A 74 5.81 6.69 -16.84
C LEU A 74 5.63 6.06 -18.21
N SER A 75 6.70 5.55 -18.80
CA SER A 75 6.60 4.84 -20.08
C SER A 75 7.20 3.43 -19.99
N MET A 76 6.65 2.52 -20.78
CA MET A 76 7.17 1.16 -20.91
C MET A 76 8.64 1.17 -21.37
N LYS A 77 9.00 2.08 -22.26
CA LYS A 77 10.36 2.28 -22.75
C LYS A 77 11.32 2.66 -21.63
N TRP A 78 10.94 3.62 -20.80
CA TRP A 78 11.74 4.05 -19.65
C TRP A 78 11.92 2.91 -18.65
N LEU A 79 10.85 2.20 -18.31
CA LEU A 79 10.88 1.05 -17.40
C LEU A 79 11.78 -0.08 -17.94
N ALA A 80 11.65 -0.43 -19.20
CA ALA A 80 12.50 -1.43 -19.85
C ALA A 80 13.99 -1.05 -19.80
N GLY A 81 14.30 0.23 -20.03
CA GLY A 81 15.65 0.78 -19.88
C GLY A 81 16.20 0.66 -18.46
N LYS A 82 15.36 0.90 -17.44
CA LYS A 82 15.76 0.74 -16.03
C LYS A 82 16.05 -0.72 -15.65
N LEU A 83 15.31 -1.65 -16.25
CA LEU A 83 15.50 -3.08 -16.04
C LEU A 83 16.59 -3.70 -16.94
N GLY A 84 17.21 -2.91 -17.83
CA GLY A 84 18.26 -3.39 -18.74
C GLY A 84 17.76 -4.38 -19.80
N ILE A 85 16.48 -4.33 -20.17
CA ILE A 85 15.84 -5.23 -21.14
C ILE A 85 15.11 -4.44 -22.24
N SER A 86 14.79 -5.10 -23.35
CA SER A 86 13.95 -4.50 -24.40
C SER A 86 12.48 -4.42 -23.98
N GLU A 87 11.73 -3.48 -24.56
CA GLU A 87 10.27 -3.36 -24.34
C GLU A 87 9.53 -4.66 -24.68
N SER A 88 9.93 -5.34 -25.75
CA SER A 88 9.36 -6.63 -26.15
C SER A 88 9.58 -7.71 -25.11
N SER A 89 10.80 -7.74 -24.52
CA SER A 89 11.13 -8.69 -23.44
C SER A 89 10.32 -8.38 -22.18
N LEU A 90 10.18 -7.11 -21.83
CA LEU A 90 9.34 -6.68 -20.69
C LEU A 90 7.89 -7.09 -20.90
N TYR A 91 7.33 -6.78 -22.06
CA TYR A 91 5.96 -7.15 -22.42
C TYR A 91 5.73 -8.67 -22.27
N ARG A 92 6.63 -9.48 -22.86
CA ARG A 92 6.54 -10.94 -22.78
C ARG A 92 6.59 -11.43 -21.32
N LYS A 93 7.58 -10.97 -20.53
CA LYS A 93 7.73 -11.36 -19.11
C LYS A 93 6.51 -10.99 -18.25
N LEU A 94 5.86 -9.85 -18.52
CA LEU A 94 4.63 -9.48 -17.86
C LEU A 94 3.46 -10.35 -18.30
N SER A 95 3.32 -10.60 -19.61
CA SER A 95 2.25 -11.45 -20.15
C SER A 95 2.33 -12.89 -19.65
N GLU A 96 3.52 -13.47 -19.52
CA GLU A 96 3.76 -14.79 -18.92
C GLU A 96 3.26 -14.89 -17.47
N ARG A 97 3.14 -13.75 -16.78
CA ARG A 97 2.63 -13.60 -15.41
C ARG A 97 1.16 -13.18 -15.35
N GLY A 98 0.48 -13.12 -16.49
CA GLY A 98 -0.89 -12.62 -16.59
C GLY A 98 -1.04 -11.14 -16.22
N ARG A 99 0.04 -10.35 -16.33
CA ARG A 99 0.06 -8.92 -15.98
C ARG A 99 0.34 -8.06 -17.21
N SER A 100 -0.05 -6.79 -17.13
CA SER A 100 0.37 -5.76 -18.08
C SER A 100 0.95 -4.57 -17.32
N TYR A 101 1.79 -3.79 -18.00
CA TYR A 101 2.33 -2.55 -17.43
C TYR A 101 1.21 -1.61 -16.97
N GLN A 102 0.16 -1.47 -17.77
CA GLN A 102 -0.97 -0.59 -17.44
C GLN A 102 -1.70 -1.07 -16.18
N ASN A 103 -1.91 -2.39 -16.05
CA ASN A 103 -2.55 -2.94 -14.86
C ASN A 103 -1.73 -2.68 -13.59
N LEU A 104 -0.40 -2.86 -13.65
CA LEU A 104 0.49 -2.59 -12.54
C LEU A 104 0.52 -1.10 -12.17
N LEU A 105 0.57 -0.22 -13.18
CA LEU A 105 0.53 1.22 -12.98
C LEU A 105 -0.81 1.66 -12.34
N ASP A 106 -1.93 1.14 -12.83
CA ASP A 106 -3.25 1.47 -12.31
C ASP A 106 -3.44 0.95 -10.88
N GLU A 107 -2.93 -0.23 -10.57
CA GLU A 107 -2.94 -0.81 -9.21
C GLU A 107 -2.15 0.04 -8.21
N LEU A 108 -0.95 0.46 -8.58
CA LEU A 108 -0.11 1.34 -7.76
C LEU A 108 -0.74 2.74 -7.59
N ARG A 109 -1.27 3.30 -8.67
CA ARG A 109 -1.99 4.58 -8.62
C ARG A 109 -3.20 4.51 -7.71
N TYR A 110 -3.95 3.40 -7.76
CA TYR A 110 -5.08 3.18 -6.87
C TYR A 110 -4.65 3.15 -5.39
N GLN A 111 -3.63 2.37 -5.05
CA GLN A 111 -3.13 2.26 -3.68
C GLN A 111 -2.68 3.63 -3.14
N LEU A 112 -1.90 4.37 -3.94
CA LEU A 112 -1.45 5.71 -3.57
C LEU A 112 -2.61 6.71 -3.48
N ALA A 113 -3.59 6.63 -4.40
CA ALA A 113 -4.77 7.50 -4.38
C ALA A 113 -5.57 7.34 -3.09
N ILE A 114 -5.84 6.10 -2.66
CA ILE A 114 -6.55 5.81 -1.41
C ILE A 114 -5.79 6.37 -0.20
N ARG A 115 -4.46 6.28 -0.22
CA ARG A 115 -3.62 6.83 0.85
C ARG A 115 -3.64 8.36 0.87
N TYR A 116 -3.43 9.01 -0.28
CA TYR A 116 -3.33 10.47 -0.36
C TYR A 116 -4.68 11.16 -0.16
N ILE A 117 -5.78 10.55 -0.59
CA ILE A 117 -7.11 11.16 -0.50
C ILE A 117 -7.58 11.35 0.96
N LYS A 118 -7.02 10.58 1.89
CA LYS A 118 -7.27 10.69 3.33
C LYS A 118 -6.59 11.93 3.94
N ASN A 119 -5.52 12.44 3.31
CA ASN A 119 -4.84 13.63 3.78
C ASN A 119 -5.61 14.91 3.38
N PRO A 120 -6.16 15.68 4.35
CA PRO A 120 -6.92 16.90 4.06
C PRO A 120 -6.06 18.04 3.49
N ASP A 121 -4.75 18.03 3.75
CA ASP A 121 -3.82 19.08 3.31
C ASP A 121 -3.51 19.00 1.80
N LEU A 122 -3.76 17.85 1.18
CA LEU A 122 -3.56 17.64 -0.24
C LEU A 122 -4.84 17.95 -1.03
N SER A 123 -4.77 18.84 -1.99
CA SER A 123 -5.86 19.05 -2.94
C SER A 123 -5.98 17.85 -3.90
N LEU A 124 -7.18 17.64 -4.45
CA LEU A 124 -7.39 16.57 -5.44
C LEU A 124 -6.59 16.79 -6.73
N THR A 125 -6.27 18.04 -7.04
CA THR A 125 -5.41 18.40 -8.18
C THR A 125 -3.96 18.00 -7.91
N GLU A 126 -3.43 18.29 -6.72
CA GLU A 126 -2.09 17.84 -6.34
C GLU A 126 -1.98 16.32 -6.35
N ILE A 127 -2.96 15.62 -5.79
CA ILE A 127 -3.01 14.16 -5.84
C ILE A 127 -2.98 13.65 -7.28
N SER A 128 -3.77 14.26 -8.19
CA SER A 128 -3.77 13.91 -9.61
C SER A 128 -2.38 14.03 -10.22
N LEU A 129 -1.67 15.12 -9.95
CA LEU A 129 -0.30 15.34 -10.44
C LEU A 129 0.70 14.35 -9.83
N MET A 130 0.64 14.12 -8.52
CA MET A 130 1.51 13.14 -7.83
C MET A 130 1.34 11.72 -8.37
N LEU A 131 0.14 11.38 -8.83
CA LEU A 131 -0.17 10.09 -9.47
C LEU A 131 0.19 10.07 -10.98
N GLY A 132 0.80 11.12 -11.50
CA GLY A 132 1.26 11.21 -12.89
C GLY A 132 0.12 11.29 -13.91
N PHE A 133 -1.01 11.91 -13.54
CA PHE A 133 -2.05 12.26 -14.51
C PHE A 133 -1.79 13.65 -15.07
N SER A 134 -1.91 13.79 -16.39
CA SER A 134 -1.79 15.09 -17.07
C SER A 134 -2.96 16.02 -16.77
N GLU A 135 -4.12 15.46 -16.43
CA GLU A 135 -5.35 16.19 -16.17
C GLU A 135 -6.12 15.62 -14.98
N HIS A 136 -6.66 16.50 -14.15
CA HIS A 136 -7.54 16.15 -13.03
C HIS A 136 -8.77 15.33 -13.47
N SER A 137 -9.30 15.61 -14.65
CA SER A 137 -10.43 14.89 -15.24
C SER A 137 -10.11 13.41 -15.47
N ALA A 138 -8.88 13.09 -15.92
CA ALA A 138 -8.41 11.73 -16.15
C ALA A 138 -8.30 10.96 -14.82
N PHE A 139 -7.72 11.59 -13.79
CA PHE A 139 -7.68 11.04 -12.43
C PHE A 139 -9.10 10.75 -11.92
N THR A 140 -10.02 11.70 -12.04
CA THR A 140 -11.40 11.53 -11.55
C THR A 140 -12.10 10.34 -12.23
N ARG A 141 -11.91 10.16 -13.54
CA ARG A 141 -12.46 8.99 -14.27
C ARG A 141 -11.83 7.68 -13.80
N ALA A 142 -10.51 7.65 -13.67
CA ALA A 142 -9.78 6.47 -13.20
C ALA A 142 -10.22 6.08 -11.78
N PHE A 143 -10.25 7.03 -10.87
CA PHE A 143 -10.67 6.81 -9.49
C PHE A 143 -12.11 6.30 -9.39
N LYS A 144 -13.03 6.90 -10.17
CA LYS A 144 -14.42 6.41 -10.22
C LYS A 144 -14.51 4.97 -10.75
N LYS A 145 -13.66 4.60 -11.71
CA LYS A 145 -13.58 3.22 -12.21
C LYS A 145 -13.08 2.26 -11.11
N TRP A 146 -12.11 2.65 -10.30
CA TRP A 146 -11.54 1.82 -9.24
C TRP A 146 -12.46 1.65 -8.02
N VAL A 147 -13.13 2.73 -7.60
CA VAL A 147 -13.83 2.83 -6.30
C VAL A 147 -15.36 2.92 -6.45
N GLY A 148 -15.86 3.13 -7.67
CA GLY A 148 -17.29 3.30 -7.93
C GLY A 148 -17.82 4.72 -7.65
N GLN A 149 -17.03 5.61 -7.07
CA GLN A 149 -17.42 6.99 -6.76
C GLN A 149 -16.29 7.98 -7.04
N THR A 150 -16.65 9.29 -7.10
CA THR A 150 -15.65 10.33 -7.38
C THR A 150 -14.72 10.55 -6.19
N PRO A 151 -13.46 11.04 -6.41
CA PRO A 151 -12.52 11.33 -5.35
C PRO A 151 -13.07 12.24 -4.26
N LEU A 152 -13.80 13.30 -4.65
CA LEU A 152 -14.41 14.24 -3.71
C LEU A 152 -15.47 13.56 -2.84
N LYS A 153 -16.32 12.73 -3.43
CA LYS A 153 -17.36 12.01 -2.68
C LYS A 153 -16.74 11.03 -1.70
N TYR A 154 -15.70 10.32 -2.13
CA TYR A 154 -14.95 9.38 -1.29
C TYR A 154 -14.31 10.11 -0.10
N ARG A 155 -13.59 11.22 -0.32
CA ARG A 155 -12.98 12.04 0.73
C ARG A 155 -14.03 12.53 1.74
N ASN A 156 -15.14 13.05 1.26
CA ASN A 156 -16.21 13.56 2.13
C ASN A 156 -16.86 12.47 2.99
N SER A 157 -16.98 11.25 2.47
CA SER A 157 -17.50 10.12 3.27
C SER A 157 -16.53 9.74 4.37
N PHE A 158 -15.23 9.78 4.12
CA PHE A 158 -14.18 9.49 5.07
C PHE A 158 -14.14 10.53 6.21
N LEU A 159 -14.09 11.81 5.87
CA LEU A 159 -14.02 12.91 6.84
C LEU A 159 -15.29 13.03 7.72
N LYS A 160 -16.45 12.51 7.27
CA LYS A 160 -17.66 12.45 8.09
C LYS A 160 -17.61 11.38 9.17
N VAL A 161 -16.94 10.26 8.91
CA VAL A 161 -16.77 9.17 9.87
C VAL A 161 -15.88 9.62 11.02
N ASP A 162 -14.77 10.33 10.73
CA ASP A 162 -13.86 10.84 11.77
C ASP A 162 -14.53 11.85 12.72
N ARG A 163 -15.43 12.70 12.20
CA ARG A 163 -16.15 13.67 13.05
C ARG A 163 -17.15 13.03 14.00
N ASN A 164 -17.73 11.91 13.63
CA ASN A 164 -18.69 11.19 14.49
C ASN A 164 -18.02 10.29 15.54
N SER A 165 -16.71 10.08 15.43
CA SER A 165 -15.93 9.25 16.37
C SER A 165 -15.32 10.07 17.52
N ILE A 166 -15.52 11.41 17.52
CA ILE A 166 -14.96 12.37 18.52
C ILE A 166 -16.06 13.00 19.39
N SER A 167 -17.32 12.55 19.21
CA SER A 167 -18.46 13.07 20.03
C SER A 167 -18.90 12.07 21.07
#